data_7689040747586977e181fbf9d4bcae46
#
_entry.id   7689040747586977e181fbf9d4bcae46
#
_cell.length_a   1.000
_cell.length_b   1.000
_cell.length_c   1.000
_cell.angle_alpha   90.00
_cell.angle_beta   90.00
_cell.angle_gamma   90.00
#
_symmetry.space_group_name_H-M   'P 1'
#
loop_
_entity.id
_entity.type
_entity.pdbx_description
1 polymer ?
#
loop_
_entity_poly.entity_id
_entity_poly.type
_entity_poly.pdbx_seq_one_letter_code
_entity_poly.pdbx_strand_id
1 'polypeptide(L)'
;MALHPWAQTAESRLTASLSLKSPQNSSRDASLSKLVQISYYSFHVVVQGEHSVSLSSESEEVAMGRAIEYRRFGGPEVLEEVERPTQAPGDGEVRIAVRAVGLNPLDFKTFEGDLRPVERVQRLIHPRRWLEGASSRFPRGVARDFAGVIDAVGTNVTDLAVGDAVLGTLRSAPGQADTRGAFTTELVAPTDDVVKKPAPLSFTQAACLGVASQTACGAFRQLNLHEGDVIVISAAAGGVGSIAAQLAVSRGATVIGIAGARNTEYLRSLGAIPVTYGENLTSRIREAAPSPI
;
A
#
# COMPACT_ATOMS: atom_id res chain seq x y z
N MET A 1 -20.83 -13.66 -6.05
CA MET A 1 -19.52 -14.32 -5.90
C MET A 1 -19.17 -14.30 -4.42
N ALA A 2 -19.11 -15.43 -3.75
CA ALA A 2 -18.96 -15.47 -2.29
C ALA A 2 -17.52 -15.09 -1.91
N LEU A 3 -17.35 -14.14 -1.02
CA LEU A 3 -16.07 -13.77 -0.42
C LEU A 3 -15.50 -14.98 0.35
N HIS A 4 -14.21 -15.19 0.23
CA HIS A 4 -13.51 -16.33 0.86
C HIS A 4 -13.67 -16.28 2.40
N PRO A 5 -13.79 -17.43 3.11
CA PRO A 5 -14.16 -17.52 4.54
C PRO A 5 -13.32 -16.70 5.52
N TRP A 6 -12.12 -16.26 5.18
CA TRP A 6 -11.30 -15.44 6.08
C TRP A 6 -11.54 -13.92 6.00
N ALA A 7 -12.39 -13.45 5.08
CA ALA A 7 -12.95 -12.09 5.14
C ALA A 7 -13.86 -11.92 6.36
N GLN A 8 -14.54 -12.99 6.79
CA GLN A 8 -15.40 -13.01 7.99
C GLN A 8 -14.62 -12.97 9.30
N THR A 9 -13.34 -13.39 9.31
CA THR A 9 -12.50 -13.37 10.51
C THR A 9 -11.89 -11.99 10.79
N ALA A 10 -11.94 -11.07 9.84
CA ALA A 10 -11.46 -9.69 10.00
C ALA A 10 -12.46 -8.83 10.80
N GLU A 11 -13.76 -9.06 10.66
CA GLU A 11 -14.81 -8.32 11.38
C GLU A 11 -14.74 -8.49 12.91
N SER A 12 -14.37 -9.66 13.42
CA SER A 12 -14.34 -9.93 14.86
C SER A 12 -13.11 -9.37 15.58
N ARG A 13 -12.14 -8.78 14.88
CA ARG A 13 -10.88 -8.25 15.46
C ARG A 13 -10.73 -6.73 15.40
N LEU A 14 -11.66 -6.03 14.78
CA LEU A 14 -11.66 -4.57 14.65
C LEU A 14 -12.17 -3.84 15.91
N THR A 15 -12.68 -4.54 16.93
CA THR A 15 -13.24 -3.93 18.14
C THR A 15 -12.26 -3.75 19.31
N ALA A 16 -10.97 -4.02 19.14
CA ALA A 16 -9.99 -3.85 20.21
C ALA A 16 -9.25 -2.52 20.14
N SER A 17 -9.84 -1.50 20.75
CA SER A 17 -9.19 -0.45 21.55
C SER A 17 -8.07 0.40 20.92
N LEU A 18 -8.43 1.56 20.40
CA LEU A 18 -7.57 2.74 20.33
C LEU A 18 -7.63 3.50 21.66
N SER A 19 -6.65 3.32 22.53
CA SER A 19 -6.38 4.22 23.63
C SER A 19 -5.06 4.93 23.39
N LEU A 20 -5.14 6.16 22.90
CA LEU A 20 -4.01 7.08 22.82
C LEU A 20 -3.81 7.75 24.19
N LYS A 21 -2.81 7.30 24.96
CA LYS A 21 -2.26 8.11 26.05
C LYS A 21 -0.95 8.73 25.56
N SER A 22 -0.93 10.07 25.48
CA SER A 22 0.27 10.86 25.30
C SER A 22 1.18 10.73 26.52
N PRO A 23 2.49 10.52 26.37
CA PRO A 23 3.42 10.64 27.49
C PRO A 23 3.80 12.10 27.66
N GLN A 24 3.48 12.65 28.83
CA GLN A 24 4.10 13.87 29.33
C GLN A 24 5.51 13.54 29.87
N ASN A 25 6.46 14.29 29.35
CA ASN A 25 7.68 14.82 29.94
C ASN A 25 8.49 14.00 30.97
N SER A 26 9.71 13.61 30.60
CA SER A 26 10.91 13.97 31.39
C SER A 26 12.22 13.59 30.67
N SER A 27 13.06 14.59 30.58
CA SER A 27 14.54 14.66 30.53
C SER A 27 15.39 13.46 30.17
N ARG A 28 16.19 13.67 29.10
CA ARG A 28 17.58 13.24 28.90
C ARG A 28 17.89 11.74 28.97
N ASP A 29 17.90 11.12 27.79
CA ASP A 29 18.98 10.21 27.44
C ASP A 29 19.19 10.23 25.91
N ALA A 30 20.37 10.64 25.49
CA ALA A 30 20.71 10.94 24.09
C ALA A 30 21.03 9.69 23.25
N SER A 31 20.75 8.47 23.75
CA SER A 31 21.08 7.21 23.08
C SER A 31 19.91 6.47 22.41
N LEU A 32 18.70 6.98 22.52
CA LEU A 32 17.48 6.38 21.92
C LEU A 32 17.07 7.00 20.58
N SER A 33 18.00 7.60 19.86
CA SER A 33 17.72 8.48 18.72
C SER A 33 17.20 7.83 17.44
N LYS A 34 17.02 6.50 17.38
CA LYS A 34 16.54 5.84 16.15
C LYS A 34 15.36 4.88 16.37
N LEU A 35 14.47 5.17 17.31
CA LEU A 35 13.21 4.43 17.46
C LEU A 35 12.16 4.97 16.48
N VAL A 36 11.94 4.28 15.38
CA VAL A 36 10.83 4.57 14.45
C VAL A 36 9.69 3.62 14.69
N GLN A 37 8.61 4.14 15.22
CA GLN A 37 7.37 3.40 15.31
C GLN A 37 6.64 3.46 13.97
N ILE A 38 6.89 2.47 13.09
CA ILE A 38 6.12 2.26 11.88
C ILE A 38 4.96 1.32 12.25
N SER A 39 3.80 1.91 12.53
CA SER A 39 2.59 1.16 12.85
C SER A 39 1.59 1.28 11.70
N TYR A 40 1.63 0.33 10.77
CA TYR A 40 0.59 0.15 9.76
C TYR A 40 0.23 -1.33 9.63
N TYR A 41 -1.05 -1.64 9.81
CA TYR A 41 -1.59 -2.95 9.51
C TYR A 41 -1.85 -3.04 8.01
N SER A 42 -1.22 -3.97 7.34
CA SER A 42 -1.49 -4.26 5.92
C SER A 42 -2.26 -5.57 5.82
N PHE A 43 -3.42 -5.53 5.19
CA PHE A 43 -4.14 -6.71 4.73
C PHE A 43 -4.04 -6.75 3.21
N HIS A 44 -3.79 -7.93 2.68
CA HIS A 44 -3.69 -8.13 1.24
C HIS A 44 -4.88 -8.99 0.79
N VAL A 45 -5.73 -8.42 -0.02
CA VAL A 45 -6.72 -9.18 -0.80
C VAL A 45 -6.29 -9.09 -2.25
N VAL A 46 -6.17 -10.23 -2.87
CA VAL A 46 -5.80 -10.34 -4.27
C VAL A 46 -7.02 -10.82 -5.04
N VAL A 47 -7.39 -10.08 -6.07
CA VAL A 47 -8.43 -10.50 -7.02
C VAL A 47 -7.72 -10.92 -8.30
N GLN A 48 -7.87 -12.18 -8.66
CA GLN A 48 -7.32 -12.73 -9.90
C GLN A 48 -8.49 -12.93 -10.88
N GLY A 49 -8.42 -12.27 -12.04
CA GLY A 49 -9.35 -12.47 -13.15
C GLY A 49 -8.64 -13.10 -14.34
N GLU A 50 -9.14 -14.23 -14.85
CA GLU A 50 -8.76 -14.76 -16.15
C GLU A 50 -9.72 -14.22 -17.21
N HIS A 51 -9.19 -13.50 -18.19
CA HIS A 51 -9.97 -13.09 -19.36
C HIS A 51 -9.39 -13.73 -20.61
N SER A 52 -10.19 -14.55 -21.27
CA SER A 52 -9.98 -14.98 -22.65
C SER A 52 -10.54 -13.89 -23.58
N VAL A 53 -9.68 -13.30 -24.40
CA VAL A 53 -10.09 -12.38 -25.46
C VAL A 53 -10.57 -13.21 -26.64
N SER A 54 -11.86 -13.15 -26.93
CA SER A 54 -12.44 -13.67 -28.18
C SER A 54 -12.48 -12.51 -29.19
N LEU A 55 -11.77 -12.68 -30.27
CA LEU A 55 -11.83 -11.76 -31.42
C LEU A 55 -13.02 -12.18 -32.30
N SER A 56 -14.11 -11.41 -32.25
CA SER A 56 -15.17 -11.46 -33.25
C SER A 56 -15.41 -10.04 -33.78
N SER A 57 -15.55 -9.97 -35.08
CA SER A 57 -15.65 -8.77 -35.91
C SER A 57 -17.03 -8.08 -35.85
N GLU A 58 -16.99 -6.74 -36.05
CA GLU A 58 -18.05 -5.87 -36.55
C GLU A 58 -19.20 -5.49 -35.59
N SER A 59 -18.91 -4.53 -34.86
CA SER A 59 -19.55 -3.29 -34.40
C SER A 59 -18.55 -2.64 -33.43
N GLU A 60 -18.40 -1.32 -33.38
CA GLU A 60 -17.63 -0.66 -32.33
C GLU A 60 -18.35 -0.87 -30.98
N GLU A 61 -18.35 -2.08 -30.50
CA GLU A 61 -18.74 -2.39 -29.12
C GLU A 61 -17.67 -1.80 -28.23
N VAL A 62 -17.98 -0.68 -27.58
CA VAL A 62 -17.08 -0.03 -26.63
C VAL A 62 -16.73 -1.07 -25.58
N ALA A 63 -15.48 -1.50 -25.58
CA ALA A 63 -14.99 -2.47 -24.61
C ALA A 63 -15.27 -1.93 -23.20
N MET A 64 -15.86 -2.77 -22.35
CA MET A 64 -16.26 -2.40 -20.99
C MET A 64 -15.36 -3.10 -19.97
N GLY A 65 -14.72 -2.31 -19.11
CA GLY A 65 -14.00 -2.80 -17.94
C GLY A 65 -14.89 -2.76 -16.70
N ARG A 66 -14.54 -3.50 -15.67
CA ARG A 66 -15.22 -3.51 -14.37
C ARG A 66 -14.34 -2.85 -13.32
N ALA A 67 -14.95 -2.07 -12.41
CA ALA A 67 -14.25 -1.39 -11.33
C ALA A 67 -15.07 -1.46 -10.03
N ILE A 68 -14.39 -1.35 -8.90
CA ILE A 68 -15.02 -1.15 -7.59
C ILE A 68 -14.95 0.33 -7.23
N GLU A 69 -16.08 0.90 -6.90
CA GLU A 69 -16.24 2.31 -6.56
C GLU A 69 -17.14 2.53 -5.36
N TYR A 70 -17.11 3.75 -4.87
CA TYR A 70 -18.04 4.20 -3.85
C TYR A 70 -18.51 5.63 -4.12
N ARG A 71 -19.77 5.94 -3.75
CA ARG A 71 -20.45 7.23 -4.00
C ARG A 71 -20.76 8.00 -2.72
N ARG A 72 -20.51 7.41 -1.56
CA ARG A 72 -20.65 8.00 -0.23
C ARG A 72 -19.66 7.35 0.73
N PHE A 73 -19.34 8.01 1.80
CA PHE A 73 -18.52 7.39 2.86
C PHE A 73 -19.34 6.40 3.67
N GLY A 74 -18.70 5.32 4.12
CA GLY A 74 -19.32 4.25 4.92
C GLY A 74 -18.39 3.04 5.02
N GLY A 75 -18.91 1.96 5.59
CA GLY A 75 -18.21 0.69 5.64
C GLY A 75 -18.17 -0.03 4.27
N PRO A 76 -17.80 -1.31 4.22
CA PRO A 76 -17.69 -2.07 2.97
C PRO A 76 -19.00 -2.12 2.14
N GLU A 77 -20.13 -1.86 2.75
CA GLU A 77 -21.45 -1.82 2.10
C GLU A 77 -21.65 -0.67 1.12
N VAL A 78 -20.73 0.30 1.09
CA VAL A 78 -20.78 1.40 0.12
C VAL A 78 -20.04 1.09 -1.18
N LEU A 79 -19.37 -0.05 -1.25
CA LEU A 79 -18.58 -0.48 -2.39
C LEU A 79 -19.51 -1.12 -3.43
N GLU A 80 -19.44 -0.63 -4.66
CA GLU A 80 -20.25 -1.07 -5.78
C GLU A 80 -19.36 -1.53 -6.93
N GLU A 81 -19.69 -2.67 -7.56
CA GLU A 81 -19.10 -3.07 -8.82
C GLU A 81 -19.82 -2.32 -9.94
N VAL A 82 -19.05 -1.64 -10.78
CA VAL A 82 -19.55 -0.86 -11.91
C VAL A 82 -18.84 -1.23 -13.20
N GLU A 83 -19.55 -1.11 -14.31
CA GLU A 83 -18.96 -1.18 -15.65
C GLU A 83 -18.56 0.21 -16.13
N ARG A 84 -17.39 0.31 -16.76
CA ARG A 84 -16.87 1.54 -17.33
C ARG A 84 -16.31 1.30 -18.73
N PRO A 85 -16.50 2.25 -19.65
CA PRO A 85 -15.83 2.20 -20.94
C PRO A 85 -14.32 2.13 -20.76
N THR A 86 -13.68 1.26 -21.51
CA THR A 86 -12.23 1.19 -21.61
C THR A 86 -11.67 2.52 -22.11
N GLN A 87 -10.68 3.06 -21.43
CA GLN A 87 -10.05 4.33 -21.78
C GLN A 87 -8.75 4.09 -22.56
N ALA A 88 -8.51 4.86 -23.61
CA ALA A 88 -7.21 4.91 -24.24
C ALA A 88 -6.21 5.69 -23.36
N PRO A 89 -4.94 5.23 -23.24
CA PRO A 89 -3.92 5.98 -22.52
C PRO A 89 -3.56 7.28 -23.28
N GLY A 90 -3.42 8.36 -22.53
CA GLY A 90 -2.98 9.66 -23.02
C GLY A 90 -1.46 9.77 -23.14
N ASP A 91 -0.97 11.02 -23.24
CA ASP A 91 0.45 11.32 -23.32
C ASP A 91 1.18 10.94 -22.02
N GLY A 92 2.27 10.16 -22.11
CA GLY A 92 3.01 9.67 -20.97
C GLY A 92 2.25 8.66 -20.09
N GLU A 93 1.15 8.07 -20.58
CA GLU A 93 0.35 7.08 -19.86
C GLU A 93 0.40 5.70 -20.51
N VAL A 94 0.14 4.68 -19.73
CA VAL A 94 -0.05 3.30 -20.18
C VAL A 94 -1.38 2.76 -19.68
N ARG A 95 -2.01 1.86 -20.46
CA ARG A 95 -3.14 1.07 -19.99
C ARG A 95 -2.66 -0.30 -19.61
N ILE A 96 -3.16 -0.79 -18.48
CA ILE A 96 -2.73 -2.02 -17.83
C ILE A 96 -3.95 -2.91 -17.64
N ALA A 97 -3.92 -4.12 -18.22
CA ALA A 97 -4.82 -5.21 -17.85
C ALA A 97 -4.42 -5.71 -16.46
N VAL A 98 -5.17 -5.31 -15.44
CA VAL A 98 -4.85 -5.60 -14.03
C VAL A 98 -5.05 -7.09 -13.74
N ARG A 99 -4.05 -7.71 -13.12
CA ARG A 99 -4.03 -9.13 -12.72
C ARG A 99 -4.14 -9.32 -11.22
N ALA A 100 -3.69 -8.33 -10.44
CA ALA A 100 -3.75 -8.35 -8.99
C ALA A 100 -3.79 -6.92 -8.44
N VAL A 101 -4.45 -6.76 -7.30
CA VAL A 101 -4.60 -5.50 -6.58
C VAL A 101 -4.12 -5.69 -5.14
N GLY A 102 -3.30 -4.78 -4.65
CA GLY A 102 -2.89 -4.73 -3.24
C GLY A 102 -3.81 -3.80 -2.45
N LEU A 103 -4.35 -4.28 -1.34
CA LEU A 103 -5.13 -3.47 -0.42
C LEU A 103 -4.31 -3.04 0.79
N ASN A 104 -4.46 -1.80 1.17
CA ASN A 104 -3.76 -1.17 2.29
C ASN A 104 -4.75 -0.60 3.31
N PRO A 105 -4.34 -0.39 4.57
CA PRO A 105 -5.16 0.31 5.55
C PRO A 105 -5.64 1.69 5.10
N LEU A 106 -4.88 2.33 4.21
CA LEU A 106 -5.25 3.61 3.63
C LEU A 106 -6.53 3.52 2.79
N ASP A 107 -6.74 2.41 2.09
CA ASP A 107 -7.88 2.24 1.18
C ASP A 107 -9.20 2.24 1.94
N PHE A 108 -9.32 1.41 3.01
CA PHE A 108 -10.56 1.39 3.79
C PHE A 108 -10.75 2.66 4.61
N LYS A 109 -9.71 3.26 5.19
CA LYS A 109 -9.81 4.56 5.85
C LYS A 109 -10.28 5.67 4.91
N THR A 110 -9.98 5.54 3.62
CA THR A 110 -10.42 6.50 2.61
C THR A 110 -11.92 6.38 2.37
N PHE A 111 -12.46 5.19 2.12
CA PHE A 111 -13.90 5.05 1.88
C PHE A 111 -14.74 5.15 3.16
N GLU A 112 -14.22 4.81 4.33
CA GLU A 112 -14.86 5.06 5.64
C GLU A 112 -14.94 6.55 5.97
N GLY A 113 -14.07 7.36 5.36
CA GLY A 113 -14.05 8.80 5.54
C GLY A 113 -13.17 9.27 6.71
N ASP A 114 -12.34 8.42 7.28
CA ASP A 114 -11.41 8.73 8.38
C ASP A 114 -10.39 9.82 8.00
N LEU A 115 -10.13 9.96 6.70
CA LEU A 115 -9.17 10.97 6.19
C LEU A 115 -9.80 12.35 5.95
N ARG A 116 -11.11 12.52 6.12
CA ARG A 116 -11.81 13.80 5.92
C ARG A 116 -11.25 14.96 6.74
N PRO A 117 -10.83 14.78 8.00
CA PRO A 117 -10.20 15.87 8.75
C PRO A 117 -8.89 16.32 8.11
N VAL A 118 -8.06 15.40 7.64
CA VAL A 118 -6.80 15.69 6.94
C VAL A 118 -7.07 16.40 5.61
N GLU A 119 -8.04 15.93 4.84
CA GLU A 119 -8.48 16.56 3.60
C GLU A 119 -8.95 18.01 3.83
N ARG A 120 -9.70 18.27 4.92
CA ARG A 120 -10.13 19.62 5.28
C ARG A 120 -8.97 20.54 5.61
N VAL A 121 -7.99 20.06 6.40
CA VAL A 121 -6.80 20.84 6.74
C VAL A 121 -5.98 21.15 5.50
N GLN A 122 -5.75 20.18 4.63
CA GLN A 122 -5.04 20.38 3.36
C GLN A 122 -5.75 21.39 2.44
N ARG A 123 -7.08 21.38 2.43
CA ARG A 123 -7.89 22.38 1.71
C ARG A 123 -7.61 23.79 2.17
N LEU A 124 -7.45 24.00 3.48
CA LEU A 124 -7.15 25.32 4.05
C LEU A 124 -5.72 25.77 3.75
N ILE A 125 -4.76 24.84 3.80
CA ILE A 125 -3.34 25.13 3.58
C ILE A 125 -3.00 25.34 2.11
N HIS A 126 -3.68 24.62 1.18
CA HIS A 126 -3.42 24.66 -0.24
C HIS A 126 -4.68 24.98 -1.08
N PRO A 127 -5.30 26.17 -0.92
CA PRO A 127 -6.57 26.49 -1.57
C PRO A 127 -6.50 26.46 -3.11
N ARG A 128 -5.34 26.83 -3.70
CA ARG A 128 -5.16 26.80 -5.17
C ARG A 128 -5.30 25.40 -5.78
N ARG A 129 -4.76 24.38 -5.14
CA ARG A 129 -4.91 22.98 -5.59
C ARG A 129 -6.37 22.52 -5.61
N TRP A 130 -7.22 23.12 -4.79
CA TRP A 130 -8.65 22.84 -4.74
C TRP A 130 -9.45 23.54 -5.83
N LEU A 131 -9.04 24.73 -6.25
CA LEU A 131 -9.64 25.46 -7.34
C LEU A 131 -9.33 24.82 -8.70
N GLU A 132 -8.20 24.13 -8.83
CA GLU A 132 -7.74 23.44 -10.04
C GLU A 132 -8.36 22.05 -10.25
N GLY A 133 -9.35 21.64 -9.46
CA GLY A 133 -10.11 20.39 -9.68
C GLY A 133 -9.96 19.32 -8.63
N ALA A 134 -9.24 19.58 -7.53
CA ALA A 134 -9.13 18.67 -6.38
C ALA A 134 -10.45 18.64 -5.59
N SER A 135 -11.56 18.32 -6.23
CA SER A 135 -12.82 18.20 -5.53
C SER A 135 -12.95 16.80 -4.91
N SER A 136 -13.56 16.77 -3.72
CA SER A 136 -14.05 15.54 -3.09
C SER A 136 -15.22 14.93 -3.88
N ARG A 137 -15.07 14.83 -5.20
CA ARG A 137 -16.15 14.34 -6.08
C ARG A 137 -16.26 12.82 -5.94
N PHE A 138 -17.47 12.36 -5.90
CA PHE A 138 -17.83 10.99 -6.12
C PHE A 138 -18.24 10.80 -7.61
N PRO A 139 -18.13 9.59 -8.17
CA PRO A 139 -17.64 8.36 -7.56
C PRO A 139 -16.11 8.35 -7.36
N ARG A 140 -15.65 7.53 -6.40
CA ARG A 140 -14.21 7.29 -6.15
C ARG A 140 -13.89 5.82 -6.27
N GLY A 141 -12.79 5.49 -6.94
CA GLY A 141 -12.26 4.14 -7.00
C GLY A 141 -11.56 3.71 -5.70
N VAL A 142 -11.31 2.43 -5.60
CA VAL A 142 -10.69 1.78 -4.43
C VAL A 142 -9.34 1.22 -4.82
N ALA A 143 -8.45 1.11 -3.82
CA ALA A 143 -7.07 0.63 -3.93
C ALA A 143 -6.15 1.54 -4.75
N ARG A 144 -4.86 1.36 -4.50
CA ARG A 144 -3.80 2.09 -5.20
C ARG A 144 -2.77 1.17 -5.82
N ASP A 145 -2.48 0.06 -5.16
CA ASP A 145 -1.45 -0.88 -5.56
C ASP A 145 -1.99 -1.86 -6.57
N PHE A 146 -1.24 -2.09 -7.64
CA PHE A 146 -1.63 -2.99 -8.72
C PHE A 146 -0.43 -3.73 -9.30
N ALA A 147 -0.72 -4.83 -9.98
CA ALA A 147 0.17 -5.49 -10.91
C ALA A 147 -0.62 -6.06 -12.07
N GLY A 148 -0.06 -6.03 -13.27
CA GLY A 148 -0.75 -6.46 -14.49
C GLY A 148 0.18 -6.47 -15.69
N VAL A 149 -0.43 -6.46 -16.87
CA VAL A 149 0.27 -6.45 -18.16
C VAL A 149 -0.17 -5.22 -18.94
N ILE A 150 0.78 -4.50 -19.53
CA ILE A 150 0.45 -3.38 -20.40
C ILE A 150 -0.22 -3.91 -21.67
N ASP A 151 -1.41 -3.39 -22.00
CA ASP A 151 -2.16 -3.73 -23.19
C ASP A 151 -2.26 -2.57 -24.21
N ALA A 152 -1.97 -1.33 -23.75
CA ALA A 152 -1.85 -0.17 -24.64
C ALA A 152 -0.87 0.85 -24.06
N VAL A 153 -0.21 1.61 -24.94
CA VAL A 153 0.70 2.70 -24.59
C VAL A 153 0.26 3.99 -25.28
N GLY A 154 0.36 5.09 -24.57
CA GLY A 154 0.11 6.42 -25.10
C GLY A 154 1.33 6.99 -25.82
N THR A 155 1.21 8.26 -26.24
CA THR A 155 2.33 8.98 -26.88
C THR A 155 3.45 9.25 -25.86
N ASN A 156 4.67 9.43 -26.34
CA ASN A 156 5.87 9.74 -25.54
C ASN A 156 6.24 8.71 -24.46
N VAL A 157 5.74 7.47 -24.54
CA VAL A 157 6.15 6.36 -23.70
C VAL A 157 7.32 5.63 -24.36
N THR A 158 8.50 5.61 -23.73
CA THR A 158 9.74 5.07 -24.30
C THR A 158 10.25 3.81 -23.59
N ASP A 159 10.03 3.69 -22.28
CA ASP A 159 10.65 2.66 -21.44
C ASP A 159 9.73 1.46 -21.15
N LEU A 160 8.46 1.58 -21.53
CA LEU A 160 7.42 0.58 -21.37
C LEU A 160 6.77 0.23 -22.70
N ALA A 161 6.40 -1.04 -22.88
CA ALA A 161 5.79 -1.56 -24.11
C ALA A 161 4.60 -2.45 -23.82
N VAL A 162 3.72 -2.63 -24.81
CA VAL A 162 2.65 -3.63 -24.78
C VAL A 162 3.24 -5.01 -24.55
N GLY A 163 2.66 -5.76 -23.61
CA GLY A 163 3.13 -7.08 -23.16
C GLY A 163 4.06 -7.02 -21.95
N ASP A 164 4.57 -5.87 -21.53
CA ASP A 164 5.38 -5.76 -20.32
C ASP A 164 4.55 -6.10 -19.09
N ALA A 165 5.06 -7.02 -18.26
CA ALA A 165 4.53 -7.26 -16.93
C ALA A 165 5.01 -6.15 -15.99
N VAL A 166 4.06 -5.51 -15.29
CA VAL A 166 4.32 -4.31 -14.48
C VAL A 166 3.67 -4.40 -13.11
N LEU A 167 4.17 -3.57 -12.21
CA LEU A 167 3.54 -3.25 -10.93
C LEU A 167 3.59 -1.74 -10.71
N GLY A 168 2.75 -1.25 -9.83
CA GLY A 168 2.75 0.18 -9.52
C GLY A 168 1.86 0.55 -8.36
N THR A 169 1.82 1.85 -8.09
CA THR A 169 0.90 2.43 -7.11
C THR A 169 0.50 3.82 -7.56
N LEU A 170 -0.81 4.09 -7.57
CA LEU A 170 -1.34 5.40 -7.91
C LEU A 170 -0.93 6.44 -6.85
N ARG A 171 -0.21 7.48 -7.27
CA ARG A 171 0.34 8.54 -6.40
C ARG A 171 -0.70 9.57 -5.97
N SER A 172 -1.96 9.25 -5.89
CA SER A 172 -2.95 10.18 -5.34
C SER A 172 -2.75 10.37 -3.84
N ALA A 173 -2.33 11.54 -3.40
CA ALA A 173 -2.32 11.88 -1.98
C ALA A 173 -3.76 12.14 -1.49
N PRO A 174 -4.05 11.94 -0.18
CA PRO A 174 -5.32 12.37 0.40
C PRO A 174 -5.60 13.84 0.04
N GLY A 175 -6.76 14.14 -0.54
CA GLY A 175 -7.12 15.48 -0.99
C GLY A 175 -6.66 15.85 -2.40
N GLN A 176 -6.00 14.97 -3.15
CA GLN A 176 -5.82 15.14 -4.59
C GLN A 176 -7.06 14.68 -5.37
N ALA A 177 -7.29 15.34 -6.51
CA ALA A 177 -8.50 15.13 -7.34
C ALA A 177 -8.59 13.78 -8.03
N ASP A 178 -7.59 12.94 -7.87
CA ASP A 178 -7.59 11.64 -8.51
C ASP A 178 -8.62 10.72 -7.85
N THR A 179 -9.71 10.49 -8.59
CA THR A 179 -10.78 9.58 -8.19
C THR A 179 -10.56 8.16 -8.71
N ARG A 180 -9.45 7.89 -9.41
CA ARG A 180 -9.11 6.57 -9.93
C ARG A 180 -8.81 5.61 -8.77
N GLY A 181 -9.12 4.35 -8.99
CA GLY A 181 -8.76 3.26 -8.11
C GLY A 181 -8.13 2.14 -8.92
N ALA A 182 -7.20 1.42 -8.31
CA ALA A 182 -6.55 0.28 -8.95
C ALA A 182 -7.42 -0.99 -8.93
N PHE A 183 -8.55 -0.96 -8.20
CA PHE A 183 -9.46 -2.10 -8.13
C PHE A 183 -10.39 -2.12 -9.36
N THR A 184 -9.79 -2.40 -10.49
CA THR A 184 -10.43 -2.41 -11.81
C THR A 184 -9.81 -3.50 -12.68
N THR A 185 -10.50 -3.93 -13.73
CA THR A 185 -9.92 -4.85 -14.73
C THR A 185 -8.91 -4.17 -15.63
N GLU A 186 -9.09 -2.87 -15.89
CA GLU A 186 -8.24 -2.05 -16.74
C GLU A 186 -7.94 -0.73 -16.07
N LEU A 187 -6.67 -0.36 -16.04
CA LEU A 187 -6.19 0.85 -15.38
C LEU A 187 -5.34 1.68 -16.35
N VAL A 188 -5.69 2.94 -16.53
CA VAL A 188 -4.79 3.90 -17.16
C VAL A 188 -3.99 4.62 -16.08
N ALA A 189 -2.66 4.59 -16.19
CA ALA A 189 -1.75 5.18 -15.23
C ALA A 189 -0.60 5.92 -15.91
N PRO A 190 -0.09 7.04 -15.33
CA PRO A 190 1.13 7.67 -15.75
C PRO A 190 2.32 6.70 -15.66
N THR A 191 3.26 6.78 -16.59
CA THR A 191 4.47 5.92 -16.55
C THR A 191 5.27 6.08 -15.28
N ASP A 192 5.24 7.25 -14.66
CA ASP A 192 5.87 7.51 -13.36
C ASP A 192 5.31 6.69 -12.18
N ASP A 193 4.10 6.17 -12.30
CA ASP A 193 3.44 5.32 -11.29
C ASP A 193 3.67 3.82 -11.53
N VAL A 194 4.44 3.47 -12.59
CA VAL A 194 4.57 2.11 -13.11
C VAL A 194 6.04 1.72 -13.21
N VAL A 195 6.35 0.50 -12.81
CA VAL A 195 7.68 -0.10 -13.01
C VAL A 195 7.54 -1.53 -13.53
N LYS A 196 8.54 -2.00 -14.30
CA LYS A 196 8.57 -3.40 -14.76
C LYS A 196 8.60 -4.36 -13.56
N LYS A 197 7.75 -5.35 -13.61
CA LYS A 197 7.68 -6.39 -12.58
C LYS A 197 8.91 -7.29 -12.65
N PRO A 198 9.65 -7.49 -11.55
CA PRO A 198 10.72 -8.48 -11.50
C PRO A 198 10.20 -9.87 -11.88
N ALA A 199 10.91 -10.56 -12.76
CA ALA A 199 10.48 -11.86 -13.30
C ALA A 199 10.14 -12.92 -12.24
N PRO A 200 10.89 -13.05 -11.10
CA PRO A 200 10.60 -14.05 -10.08
C PRO A 200 9.30 -13.83 -9.30
N LEU A 201 8.75 -12.61 -9.29
CA LEU A 201 7.56 -12.31 -8.53
C LEU A 201 6.30 -12.73 -9.29
N SER A 202 5.32 -13.31 -8.59
CA SER A 202 3.96 -13.42 -9.10
C SER A 202 3.29 -12.04 -9.15
N PHE A 203 2.19 -11.89 -9.89
CA PHE A 203 1.42 -10.64 -9.88
C PHE A 203 0.87 -10.33 -8.49
N THR A 204 0.47 -11.36 -7.74
CA THR A 204 -0.03 -11.21 -6.37
C THR A 204 1.03 -10.67 -5.42
N GLN A 205 2.26 -11.16 -5.51
CA GLN A 205 3.38 -10.64 -4.72
C GLN A 205 3.74 -9.22 -5.15
N ALA A 206 3.77 -8.96 -6.46
CA ALA A 206 4.11 -7.66 -7.00
C ALA A 206 3.11 -6.57 -6.59
N ALA A 207 1.80 -6.86 -6.62
CA ALA A 207 0.76 -5.93 -6.19
C ALA A 207 0.87 -5.52 -4.71
N CYS A 208 1.52 -6.33 -3.87
CA CYS A 208 1.71 -6.03 -2.45
C CYS A 208 2.87 -5.05 -2.18
N LEU A 209 3.65 -4.68 -3.18
CA LEU A 209 4.88 -3.92 -2.96
C LEU A 209 4.69 -2.39 -2.96
N GLY A 210 3.69 -1.85 -3.64
CA GLY A 210 3.56 -0.42 -3.93
C GLY A 210 3.68 0.48 -2.71
N VAL A 211 2.60 0.71 -1.99
CA VAL A 211 2.53 1.59 -0.81
C VAL A 211 3.49 1.14 0.30
N ALA A 212 3.59 -0.16 0.54
CA ALA A 212 4.41 -0.71 1.60
C ALA A 212 5.91 -0.44 1.38
N SER A 213 6.41 -0.65 0.16
CA SER A 213 7.82 -0.37 -0.20
C SER A 213 8.12 1.13 -0.16
N GLN A 214 7.23 1.97 -0.71
CA GLN A 214 7.42 3.42 -0.67
C GLN A 214 7.49 3.95 0.76
N THR A 215 6.63 3.43 1.65
CA THR A 215 6.62 3.80 3.07
C THR A 215 7.93 3.39 3.75
N ALA A 216 8.39 2.15 3.56
CA ALA A 216 9.64 1.66 4.13
C ALA A 216 10.85 2.44 3.61
N CYS A 217 10.95 2.66 2.30
CA CYS A 217 12.02 3.42 1.68
C CYS A 217 12.02 4.89 2.13
N GLY A 218 10.85 5.50 2.27
CA GLY A 218 10.70 6.88 2.76
C GLY A 218 11.22 7.01 4.20
N ALA A 219 10.89 6.08 5.08
CA ALA A 219 11.39 6.04 6.44
C ALA A 219 12.93 5.93 6.49
N PHE A 220 13.51 5.03 5.68
CA PHE A 220 14.96 4.83 5.68
C PHE A 220 15.76 5.98 5.09
N ARG A 221 15.20 6.76 4.15
CA ARG A 221 15.81 8.00 3.69
C ARG A 221 15.94 9.03 4.81
N GLN A 222 14.94 9.11 5.70
CA GLN A 222 14.96 10.03 6.84
C GLN A 222 15.87 9.57 7.97
N LEU A 223 15.99 8.25 8.18
CA LEU A 223 16.79 7.66 9.26
C LEU A 223 18.28 7.66 8.99
N ASN A 224 18.69 7.79 7.72
CA ASN A 224 20.08 7.66 7.31
C ASN A 224 20.72 6.36 7.87
N LEU A 225 20.08 5.22 7.59
CA LEU A 225 20.47 3.89 8.09
C LEU A 225 21.73 3.41 7.37
N HIS A 226 22.74 2.98 8.15
CA HIS A 226 24.02 2.49 7.67
C HIS A 226 24.26 1.01 8.05
N GLU A 227 25.25 0.42 7.43
CA GLU A 227 25.80 -0.88 7.83
C GLU A 227 26.27 -0.85 9.29
N GLY A 228 25.97 -1.91 10.05
CA GLY A 228 26.28 -2.01 11.48
C GLY A 228 25.29 -1.31 12.42
N ASP A 229 24.39 -0.50 11.92
CA ASP A 229 23.33 0.10 12.77
C ASP A 229 22.40 -0.99 13.34
N VAL A 230 21.82 -0.71 14.52
CA VAL A 230 20.77 -1.52 15.12
C VAL A 230 19.44 -0.76 14.98
N ILE A 231 18.45 -1.40 14.37
CA ILE A 231 17.12 -0.82 14.19
C ILE A 231 16.05 -1.69 14.85
N VAL A 232 15.11 -1.04 15.54
CA VAL A 232 13.94 -1.67 16.12
C VAL A 232 12.72 -1.37 15.24
N ILE A 233 12.06 -2.41 14.74
CA ILE A 233 10.88 -2.29 13.89
C ILE A 233 9.68 -2.85 14.62
N SER A 234 8.73 -1.99 14.97
CA SER A 234 7.42 -2.40 15.52
C SER A 234 6.51 -2.88 14.39
N ALA A 235 5.62 -3.84 14.68
CA ALA A 235 4.78 -4.51 13.70
C ALA A 235 5.60 -5.09 12.52
N ALA A 236 6.77 -5.65 12.81
CA ALA A 236 7.74 -6.11 11.82
C ALA A 236 7.23 -7.23 10.91
N ALA A 237 6.17 -7.96 11.31
CA ALA A 237 5.53 -8.98 10.49
C ALA A 237 4.37 -8.43 9.62
N GLY A 238 4.08 -7.12 9.68
CA GLY A 238 3.08 -6.47 8.83
C GLY A 238 3.67 -6.10 7.45
N GLY A 239 2.84 -5.61 6.53
CA GLY A 239 3.25 -5.32 5.15
C GLY A 239 4.44 -4.36 5.06
N VAL A 240 4.35 -3.18 5.68
CA VAL A 240 5.47 -2.21 5.72
C VAL A 240 6.63 -2.76 6.55
N GLY A 241 6.35 -3.34 7.72
CA GLY A 241 7.37 -3.83 8.65
C GLY A 241 8.22 -4.95 8.07
N SER A 242 7.62 -5.90 7.35
CA SER A 242 8.35 -7.01 6.73
C SER A 242 9.25 -6.56 5.58
N ILE A 243 8.82 -5.59 4.79
CA ILE A 243 9.66 -4.98 3.75
C ILE A 243 10.77 -4.17 4.39
N ALA A 244 10.46 -3.37 5.41
CA ALA A 244 11.46 -2.60 6.14
C ALA A 244 12.53 -3.50 6.77
N ALA A 245 12.14 -4.63 7.38
CA ALA A 245 13.08 -5.59 7.94
C ALA A 245 14.05 -6.13 6.88
N GLN A 246 13.52 -6.60 5.75
CA GLN A 246 14.36 -7.09 4.66
C GLN A 246 15.28 -6.02 4.09
N LEU A 247 14.79 -4.81 3.87
CA LEU A 247 15.61 -3.70 3.38
C LEU A 247 16.71 -3.29 4.37
N ALA A 248 16.44 -3.31 5.68
CA ALA A 248 17.44 -3.01 6.70
C ALA A 248 18.52 -4.10 6.76
N VAL A 249 18.11 -5.37 6.76
CA VAL A 249 19.04 -6.52 6.70
C VAL A 249 19.91 -6.45 5.45
N SER A 250 19.34 -6.16 4.28
CA SER A 250 20.09 -6.05 3.02
C SER A 250 21.11 -4.90 3.00
N ARG A 251 20.97 -3.92 3.91
CA ARG A 251 21.92 -2.81 4.13
C ARG A 251 22.95 -3.11 5.21
N GLY A 252 22.97 -4.32 5.75
CA GLY A 252 23.90 -4.71 6.81
C GLY A 252 23.51 -4.23 8.21
N ALA A 253 22.29 -3.76 8.42
CA ALA A 253 21.81 -3.38 9.74
C ALA A 253 21.29 -4.60 10.52
N THR A 254 21.46 -4.58 11.83
CA THR A 254 20.83 -5.55 12.73
C THR A 254 19.38 -5.13 12.99
N VAL A 255 18.44 -6.01 12.70
CA VAL A 255 17.01 -5.74 12.86
C VAL A 255 16.44 -6.46 14.08
N ILE A 256 15.88 -5.71 15.03
CA ILE A 256 15.05 -6.25 16.12
C ILE A 256 13.60 -6.05 15.71
N GLY A 257 12.93 -7.15 15.37
CA GLY A 257 11.55 -7.14 14.87
C GLY A 257 10.53 -7.44 15.98
N ILE A 258 9.63 -6.50 16.25
CA ILE A 258 8.58 -6.68 17.25
C ILE A 258 7.30 -7.14 16.57
N ALA A 259 6.78 -8.31 16.99
CA ALA A 259 5.52 -8.86 16.49
C ALA A 259 4.85 -9.76 17.53
N GLY A 260 3.66 -10.28 17.21
CA GLY A 260 3.02 -11.34 18.00
C GLY A 260 3.80 -12.66 17.92
N ALA A 261 3.74 -13.47 18.95
CA ALA A 261 4.52 -14.72 19.10
C ALA A 261 4.42 -15.67 17.89
N ARG A 262 3.25 -15.74 17.25
CA ARG A 262 3.03 -16.58 16.06
C ARG A 262 3.89 -16.21 14.84
N ASN A 263 4.47 -15.02 14.83
CA ASN A 263 5.28 -14.50 13.73
C ASN A 263 6.79 -14.63 13.99
N THR A 264 7.21 -15.29 15.05
CA THR A 264 8.63 -15.41 15.45
C THR A 264 9.47 -16.05 14.36
N GLU A 265 9.06 -17.20 13.83
CA GLU A 265 9.78 -17.89 12.75
C GLU A 265 9.80 -17.10 11.45
N TYR A 266 8.70 -16.43 11.13
CA TYR A 266 8.64 -15.54 9.96
C TYR A 266 9.67 -14.41 10.09
N LEU A 267 9.76 -13.74 11.24
CA LEU A 267 10.77 -12.69 11.44
C LEU A 267 12.20 -13.23 11.34
N ARG A 268 12.49 -14.43 11.86
CA ARG A 268 13.78 -15.08 11.68
C ARG A 268 14.10 -15.35 10.22
N SER A 269 13.13 -15.79 9.44
CA SER A 269 13.31 -16.02 8.00
C SER A 269 13.60 -14.75 7.21
N LEU A 270 13.24 -13.57 7.73
CA LEU A 270 13.59 -12.26 7.17
C LEU A 270 14.98 -11.77 7.63
N GLY A 271 15.70 -12.52 8.47
CA GLY A 271 16.97 -12.11 9.05
C GLY A 271 16.85 -11.19 10.26
N ALA A 272 15.67 -11.03 10.85
CA ALA A 272 15.44 -10.20 12.03
C ALA A 272 15.51 -11.01 13.32
N ILE A 273 15.92 -10.36 14.42
CA ILE A 273 15.86 -10.89 15.78
C ILE A 273 14.45 -10.64 16.31
N PRO A 274 13.64 -11.68 16.57
CA PRO A 274 12.25 -11.49 16.96
C PRO A 274 12.12 -11.16 18.45
N VAL A 275 11.32 -10.14 18.76
CA VAL A 275 10.87 -9.81 20.11
C VAL A 275 9.33 -9.76 20.11
N THR A 276 8.70 -10.44 21.08
CA THR A 276 7.23 -10.46 21.16
C THR A 276 6.72 -9.24 21.92
N TYR A 277 5.51 -8.78 21.59
CA TYR A 277 4.81 -7.81 22.43
C TYR A 277 4.58 -8.36 23.84
N GLY A 278 4.39 -7.48 24.82
CA GLY A 278 4.06 -7.84 26.21
C GLY A 278 4.86 -7.05 27.23
N GLU A 279 4.82 -7.53 28.49
CA GLU A 279 5.51 -6.89 29.60
C GLU A 279 7.01 -6.81 29.41
N ASN A 280 7.64 -5.80 30.00
CA ASN A 280 9.09 -5.57 29.96
C ASN A 280 9.67 -5.49 28.54
N LEU A 281 8.87 -5.01 27.57
CA LEU A 281 9.26 -4.98 26.16
C LEU A 281 10.60 -4.25 25.95
N THR A 282 10.81 -3.12 26.60
CA THR A 282 12.05 -2.33 26.49
C THR A 282 13.27 -3.12 26.97
N SER A 283 13.18 -3.85 28.08
CA SER A 283 14.27 -4.70 28.59
C SER A 283 14.59 -5.81 27.59
N ARG A 284 13.58 -6.49 27.08
CA ARG A 284 13.77 -7.56 26.09
C ARG A 284 14.35 -7.08 24.76
N ILE A 285 14.03 -5.86 24.34
CA ILE A 285 14.66 -5.23 23.17
C ILE A 285 16.15 -4.98 23.44
N ARG A 286 16.51 -4.45 24.62
CA ARG A 286 17.89 -4.21 25.02
C ARG A 286 18.69 -5.51 25.12
N GLU A 287 18.11 -6.56 25.69
CA GLU A 287 18.70 -7.90 25.78
C GLU A 287 18.94 -8.54 24.41
N ALA A 288 18.05 -8.27 23.44
CA ALA A 288 18.17 -8.78 22.08
C ALA A 288 19.20 -8.01 21.23
N ALA A 289 19.59 -6.82 21.65
CA ALA A 289 20.52 -5.98 20.91
C ALA A 289 21.96 -6.47 21.06
N PRO A 290 22.75 -6.58 19.98
CA PRO A 290 24.15 -7.01 20.03
C PRO A 290 25.08 -5.95 20.67
N SER A 291 24.61 -4.71 20.75
CA SER A 291 25.30 -3.58 21.36
C SER A 291 24.28 -2.66 22.04
N PRO A 292 24.69 -1.79 22.98
CA PRO A 292 23.78 -0.82 23.61
C PRO A 292 23.07 0.06 22.56
N ILE A 293 21.75 0.16 22.72
CA ILE A 293 20.86 0.98 21.86
C ILE A 293 20.20 2.08 22.69
#